data_5fd11f69f41d2f237db952eac47298ad
#
_entry.id   5fd11f69f41d2f237db952eac47298ad
#
_cell.length_a   1.000
_cell.length_b   1.000
_cell.length_c   1.000
_cell.angle_alpha   90.00
_cell.angle_beta   90.00
_cell.angle_gamma   90.00
#
_symmetry.space_group_name_H-M   'P 1'
#
loop_
_entity.id
_entity.type
_entity.pdbx_description
1 polymer ?
#
loop_
_entity_poly.entity_id
_entity_poly.type
_entity_poly.pdbx_seq_one_letter_code
_entity_poly.pdbx_strand_id
1 'polypeptide(L)'
;MTLSNRDFRRLALPLAILLLLCGIAGALAWATERNARQALLERDRASEAKQRSDMRLRQFRSDELDIKERSQLLQRLQASGILGDEKRLDWTEQLSKTQRELRIPGMKYEFSPQTALQPTGTAGYAWFNSPLHLQLRLVHEGDLLNFLDRLQREAKALVIVRSCKLALPPDASGDHETTAALNADCELDWLTAQRLTGKG
;
A
#
# COMPACT_ATOMS: atom_id res chain seq x y z
N MET A 1 37.30 -89.95 -16.49
CA MET A 1 38.33 -89.02 -16.03
C MET A 1 38.07 -88.74 -14.54
N THR A 2 38.77 -89.51 -13.68
CA THR A 2 38.67 -89.42 -12.22
C THR A 2 39.66 -88.36 -11.75
N LEU A 3 39.15 -87.15 -11.41
CA LEU A 3 39.95 -86.10 -10.82
C LEU A 3 40.46 -86.56 -9.46
N SER A 4 41.81 -86.75 -9.36
CA SER A 4 42.46 -87.23 -8.13
C SER A 4 42.39 -86.17 -7.05
N ASN A 5 42.14 -86.54 -5.81
CA ASN A 5 41.97 -85.65 -4.64
C ASN A 5 43.21 -84.75 -4.38
N ARG A 6 44.38 -85.08 -5.00
CA ARG A 6 45.61 -84.29 -4.99
C ARG A 6 45.58 -83.13 -5.97
N ASP A 7 44.86 -83.20 -7.09
CA ASP A 7 44.72 -82.13 -8.09
C ASP A 7 43.69 -81.11 -7.61
N PHE A 8 42.66 -81.58 -6.90
CA PHE A 8 41.68 -80.71 -6.28
C PHE A 8 42.32 -79.80 -5.22
N ARG A 9 43.25 -80.32 -4.40
CA ARG A 9 43.98 -79.48 -3.42
C ARG A 9 44.88 -78.41 -4.04
N ARG A 10 45.47 -78.73 -5.22
CA ARG A 10 46.32 -77.76 -5.95
C ARG A 10 45.48 -76.65 -6.65
N LEU A 11 44.30 -77.00 -7.06
CA LEU A 11 43.37 -76.06 -7.68
C LEU A 11 42.54 -75.24 -6.65
N ALA A 12 42.28 -75.78 -5.48
CA ALA A 12 41.50 -75.16 -4.44
C ALA A 12 42.10 -73.85 -3.89
N LEU A 13 43.43 -73.81 -3.77
CA LEU A 13 44.15 -72.66 -3.25
C LEU A 13 44.09 -71.46 -4.19
N PRO A 14 44.37 -71.52 -5.50
CA PRO A 14 44.20 -70.40 -6.40
C PRO A 14 42.72 -69.99 -6.57
N LEU A 15 41.78 -70.95 -6.53
CA LEU A 15 40.36 -70.68 -6.61
C LEU A 15 39.85 -69.91 -5.36
N ALA A 16 40.34 -70.27 -4.16
CA ALA A 16 40.05 -69.56 -2.92
C ALA A 16 40.57 -68.12 -2.93
N ILE A 17 41.80 -67.93 -3.46
CA ILE A 17 42.37 -66.58 -3.61
C ILE A 17 41.58 -65.76 -4.60
N LEU A 18 41.15 -66.34 -5.72
CA LEU A 18 40.31 -65.64 -6.71
C LEU A 18 38.96 -65.21 -6.13
N LEU A 19 38.30 -66.12 -5.39
CA LEU A 19 37.04 -65.81 -4.72
C LEU A 19 37.21 -64.70 -3.66
N LEU A 20 38.32 -64.73 -2.93
CA LEU A 20 38.60 -63.69 -1.93
C LEU A 20 38.84 -62.32 -2.59
N LEU A 21 39.61 -62.28 -3.69
CA LEU A 21 39.84 -61.05 -4.46
C LEU A 21 38.51 -60.50 -5.07
N CYS A 22 37.66 -61.35 -5.64
CA CYS A 22 36.39 -61.02 -6.16
C CYS A 22 35.45 -60.47 -5.03
N GLY A 23 35.49 -61.09 -3.86
CA GLY A 23 34.76 -60.63 -2.68
C GLY A 23 35.19 -59.21 -2.20
N ILE A 24 36.52 -58.99 -2.15
CA ILE A 24 37.08 -57.68 -1.79
C ILE A 24 36.70 -56.62 -2.85
N ALA A 25 36.85 -56.93 -4.14
CA ALA A 25 36.49 -56.02 -5.23
C ALA A 25 34.98 -55.66 -5.21
N GLY A 26 34.14 -56.68 -4.99
CA GLY A 26 32.70 -56.46 -4.84
C GLY A 26 32.32 -55.59 -3.62
N ALA A 27 32.96 -55.81 -2.50
CA ALA A 27 32.76 -55.03 -1.29
C ALA A 27 33.20 -53.57 -1.48
N LEU A 28 34.36 -53.36 -2.14
CA LEU A 28 34.83 -51.98 -2.46
C LEU A 28 33.89 -51.28 -3.45
N ALA A 29 33.46 -51.98 -4.51
CA ALA A 29 32.49 -51.39 -5.47
C ALA A 29 31.16 -51.01 -4.80
N TRP A 30 30.66 -51.86 -3.93
CA TRP A 30 29.43 -51.58 -3.17
C TRP A 30 29.60 -50.42 -2.18
N ALA A 31 30.73 -50.31 -1.49
CA ALA A 31 31.02 -49.23 -0.59
C ALA A 31 31.15 -47.89 -1.33
N THR A 32 31.80 -47.85 -2.49
CA THR A 32 31.94 -46.64 -3.30
C THR A 32 30.61 -46.19 -3.86
N GLU A 33 29.73 -47.09 -4.29
CA GLU A 33 28.40 -46.77 -4.77
C GLU A 33 27.50 -46.24 -3.65
N ARG A 34 27.57 -46.80 -2.45
CA ARG A 34 26.87 -46.28 -1.28
C ARG A 34 27.30 -44.82 -0.92
N ASN A 35 28.60 -44.58 -0.89
CA ASN A 35 29.15 -43.26 -0.59
C ASN A 35 28.75 -42.26 -1.66
N ALA A 36 28.76 -42.65 -2.95
CA ALA A 36 28.33 -41.78 -4.04
C ALA A 36 26.84 -41.39 -3.92
N ARG A 37 25.97 -42.37 -3.61
CA ARG A 37 24.55 -42.12 -3.40
C ARG A 37 24.30 -41.21 -2.18
N GLN A 38 25.01 -41.38 -1.09
CA GLN A 38 24.91 -40.51 0.09
C GLN A 38 25.36 -39.10 -0.23
N ALA A 39 26.48 -38.92 -0.95
CA ALA A 39 26.94 -37.59 -1.37
C ALA A 39 25.93 -36.85 -2.27
N LEU A 40 25.26 -37.57 -3.17
CA LEU A 40 24.17 -36.99 -3.99
C LEU A 40 22.98 -36.53 -3.14
N LEU A 41 22.54 -37.36 -2.19
CA LEU A 41 21.44 -37.01 -1.29
C LEU A 41 21.76 -35.79 -0.40
N GLU A 42 23.02 -35.73 0.09
CA GLU A 42 23.47 -34.56 0.87
C GLU A 42 23.51 -33.28 0.02
N ARG A 43 23.99 -33.41 -1.23
CA ARG A 43 24.01 -32.30 -2.18
C ARG A 43 22.59 -31.80 -2.50
N ASP A 44 21.65 -32.72 -2.72
CA ASP A 44 20.25 -32.38 -3.00
C ASP A 44 19.61 -31.69 -1.79
N ARG A 45 19.82 -32.20 -0.57
CA ARG A 45 19.34 -31.56 0.67
C ARG A 45 19.94 -30.17 0.85
N ALA A 46 21.24 -30.00 0.59
CA ALA A 46 21.91 -28.70 0.67
C ALA A 46 21.35 -27.70 -0.36
N SER A 47 21.08 -28.17 -1.59
CA SER A 47 20.49 -27.34 -2.64
C SER A 47 19.06 -26.91 -2.31
N GLU A 48 18.24 -27.83 -1.78
CA GLU A 48 16.88 -27.49 -1.31
C GLU A 48 16.90 -26.49 -0.14
N ALA A 49 17.80 -26.69 0.83
CA ALA A 49 17.96 -25.78 1.95
C ALA A 49 18.34 -24.37 1.47
N LYS A 50 19.27 -24.29 0.51
CA LYS A 50 19.66 -23.03 -0.13
C LYS A 50 18.48 -22.37 -0.86
N GLN A 51 17.74 -23.13 -1.66
CA GLN A 51 16.56 -22.60 -2.37
C GLN A 51 15.49 -22.07 -1.41
N ARG A 52 15.21 -22.80 -0.32
CA ARG A 52 14.27 -22.34 0.72
C ARG A 52 14.74 -21.04 1.37
N SER A 53 16.04 -20.95 1.65
CA SER A 53 16.63 -19.73 2.22
C SER A 53 16.55 -18.55 1.26
N ASP A 54 16.86 -18.75 -0.02
CA ASP A 54 16.78 -17.73 -1.06
C ASP A 54 15.35 -17.26 -1.30
N MET A 55 14.37 -18.18 -1.29
CA MET A 55 12.96 -17.81 -1.38
C MET A 55 12.50 -16.94 -0.20
N ARG A 56 12.90 -17.32 1.02
CA ARG A 56 12.59 -16.50 2.23
C ARG A 56 13.21 -15.12 2.13
N LEU A 57 14.47 -15.01 1.72
CA LEU A 57 15.14 -13.72 1.54
C LEU A 57 14.44 -12.83 0.51
N ARG A 58 13.99 -13.40 -0.60
CA ARG A 58 13.21 -12.66 -1.61
C ARG A 58 11.88 -12.18 -1.04
N GLN A 59 11.18 -13.03 -0.29
CA GLN A 59 9.92 -12.68 0.35
C GLN A 59 10.11 -11.55 1.37
N PHE A 60 11.13 -11.63 2.25
CA PHE A 60 11.43 -10.56 3.20
C PHE A 60 11.73 -9.22 2.51
N ARG A 61 12.46 -9.24 1.39
CA ARG A 61 12.74 -8.02 0.63
C ARG A 61 11.50 -7.42 -0.01
N SER A 62 10.59 -8.25 -0.54
CA SER A 62 9.31 -7.76 -1.07
C SER A 62 8.45 -7.17 0.02
N ASP A 63 8.35 -7.85 1.17
CA ASP A 63 7.57 -7.39 2.32
C ASP A 63 8.11 -6.06 2.88
N GLU A 64 9.44 -5.89 2.93
CA GLU A 64 10.08 -4.64 3.35
C GLU A 64 9.75 -3.48 2.41
N LEU A 65 9.76 -3.71 1.09
CA LEU A 65 9.41 -2.70 0.10
C LEU A 65 7.92 -2.30 0.23
N ASP A 66 7.03 -3.26 0.38
CA ASP A 66 5.60 -3.02 0.57
C ASP A 66 5.31 -2.22 1.84
N ILE A 67 5.96 -2.57 2.95
CA ILE A 67 5.83 -1.83 4.22
C ILE A 67 6.32 -0.40 4.06
N LYS A 68 7.45 -0.20 3.39
CA LYS A 68 8.02 1.13 3.15
C LYS A 68 7.11 1.99 2.29
N GLU A 69 6.56 1.44 1.21
CA GLU A 69 5.63 2.13 0.33
C GLU A 69 4.35 2.54 1.06
N ARG A 70 3.75 1.60 1.80
CA ARG A 70 2.56 1.88 2.63
C ARG A 70 2.84 2.93 3.71
N SER A 71 4.01 2.87 4.34
CA SER A 71 4.42 3.87 5.33
C SER A 71 4.57 5.26 4.71
N GLN A 72 5.17 5.37 3.53
CA GLN A 72 5.28 6.63 2.80
C GLN A 72 3.91 7.19 2.39
N LEU A 73 3.00 6.31 1.94
CA LEU A 73 1.63 6.73 1.61
C LEU A 73 0.91 7.28 2.84
N LEU A 74 0.98 6.59 3.98
CA LEU A 74 0.41 7.07 5.24
C LEU A 74 0.98 8.43 5.66
N GLN A 75 2.30 8.61 5.56
CA GLN A 75 2.93 9.89 5.86
C GLN A 75 2.46 11.01 4.93
N ARG A 76 2.27 10.74 3.65
CA ARG A 76 1.71 11.72 2.69
C ARG A 76 0.27 12.09 3.05
N LEU A 77 -0.57 11.11 3.39
CA LEU A 77 -1.95 11.35 3.82
C LEU A 77 -2.04 12.14 5.13
N GLN A 78 -1.11 11.91 6.06
CA GLN A 78 -0.99 12.71 7.27
C GLN A 78 -0.53 14.14 6.98
N ALA A 79 0.48 14.28 6.13
CA ALA A 79 1.01 15.60 5.75
C ALA A 79 -0.02 16.43 4.97
N SER A 80 -0.85 15.80 4.13
CA SER A 80 -1.97 16.46 3.44
C SER A 80 -3.16 16.78 4.36
N GLY A 81 -3.13 16.36 5.63
CA GLY A 81 -4.22 16.60 6.59
C GLY A 81 -5.47 15.75 6.37
N ILE A 82 -5.46 14.85 5.39
CA ILE A 82 -6.57 13.92 5.15
C ILE A 82 -6.70 12.93 6.31
N LEU A 83 -5.56 12.49 6.85
CA LEU A 83 -5.50 11.59 7.99
C LEU A 83 -5.29 12.38 9.28
N GLY A 84 -6.29 12.46 10.13
CA GLY A 84 -6.24 13.16 11.42
C GLY A 84 -7.60 13.67 11.86
N ASP A 85 -7.58 14.44 12.94
CA ASP A 85 -8.79 15.04 13.51
C ASP A 85 -9.29 16.21 12.68
N GLU A 86 -10.55 16.54 12.86
CA GLU A 86 -11.21 17.69 12.24
C GLU A 86 -10.54 19.01 12.68
N LYS A 87 -10.07 19.80 11.72
CA LYS A 87 -9.37 21.07 11.96
C LYS A 87 -10.15 22.26 11.38
N ARG A 88 -11.36 22.50 11.88
CA ARG A 88 -12.25 23.56 11.37
C ARG A 88 -11.59 24.93 11.37
N LEU A 89 -10.77 25.25 12.37
CA LEU A 89 -10.10 26.54 12.43
C LEU A 89 -9.14 26.72 11.24
N ASP A 90 -8.29 25.72 10.98
CA ASP A 90 -7.39 25.76 9.82
C ASP A 90 -8.17 25.92 8.50
N TRP A 91 -9.33 25.26 8.39
CA TRP A 91 -10.18 25.32 7.20
C TRP A 91 -10.81 26.70 7.00
N THR A 92 -11.31 27.32 8.08
CA THR A 92 -11.89 28.67 8.02
C THR A 92 -10.81 29.72 7.72
N GLU A 93 -9.61 29.57 8.25
CA GLU A 93 -8.47 30.42 7.90
C GLU A 93 -8.10 30.28 6.44
N GLN A 94 -8.08 29.04 5.91
CA GLN A 94 -7.80 28.79 4.51
C GLN A 94 -8.86 29.41 3.59
N LEU A 95 -10.16 29.27 3.89
CA LEU A 95 -11.23 29.92 3.15
C LEU A 95 -11.05 31.43 3.12
N SER A 96 -10.80 32.03 4.29
CA SER A 96 -10.61 33.49 4.42
C SER A 96 -9.35 33.97 3.70
N LYS A 97 -8.27 33.19 3.72
CA LYS A 97 -7.03 33.48 3.00
C LYS A 97 -7.28 33.46 1.49
N THR A 98 -7.89 32.39 0.98
CA THR A 98 -8.21 32.23 -0.44
C THR A 98 -9.13 33.34 -0.95
N GLN A 99 -10.14 33.73 -0.16
CA GLN A 99 -11.01 34.88 -0.48
C GLN A 99 -10.22 36.15 -0.69
N ARG A 100 -9.32 36.48 0.26
CA ARG A 100 -8.50 37.72 0.18
C ARG A 100 -7.55 37.72 -1.01
N GLU A 101 -6.89 36.59 -1.25
CA GLU A 101 -5.89 36.47 -2.32
C GLU A 101 -6.51 36.55 -3.72
N LEU A 102 -7.71 35.97 -3.89
CA LEU A 102 -8.49 36.06 -5.13
C LEU A 102 -9.36 37.31 -5.21
N ARG A 103 -9.35 38.19 -4.17
CA ARG A 103 -10.12 39.42 -4.10
C ARG A 103 -11.62 39.20 -4.33
N ILE A 104 -12.17 38.10 -3.80
CA ILE A 104 -13.59 37.79 -3.93
C ILE A 104 -14.40 38.78 -3.09
N PRO A 105 -15.37 39.49 -3.70
CA PRO A 105 -16.09 40.60 -3.04
C PRO A 105 -16.88 40.19 -1.82
N GLY A 106 -17.41 38.97 -1.76
CA GLY A 106 -18.18 38.49 -0.61
C GLY A 106 -18.18 36.98 -0.52
N MET A 107 -18.07 36.48 0.71
CA MET A 107 -18.12 35.05 1.01
C MET A 107 -18.90 34.84 2.32
N LYS A 108 -19.83 33.88 2.30
CA LYS A 108 -20.46 33.31 3.49
C LYS A 108 -20.26 31.82 3.47
N TYR A 109 -20.02 31.23 4.61
CA TYR A 109 -19.84 29.78 4.72
C TYR A 109 -20.43 29.28 6.04
N GLU A 110 -20.91 28.03 6.00
CA GLU A 110 -21.47 27.35 7.15
C GLU A 110 -21.04 25.88 7.12
N PHE A 111 -20.36 25.41 8.18
CA PHE A 111 -20.05 24.01 8.37
C PHE A 111 -21.15 23.31 9.14
N SER A 112 -21.70 22.26 8.57
CA SER A 112 -22.60 21.35 9.27
C SER A 112 -21.84 20.46 10.27
N PRO A 113 -22.52 19.81 11.22
CA PRO A 113 -21.92 18.85 12.11
C PRO A 113 -21.24 17.70 11.34
N GLN A 114 -20.08 17.25 11.85
CA GLN A 114 -19.37 16.12 11.29
C GLN A 114 -20.19 14.83 11.41
N THR A 115 -20.25 14.05 10.35
CA THR A 115 -20.95 12.77 10.29
C THR A 115 -20.01 11.67 9.82
N ALA A 116 -20.11 10.46 10.39
CA ALA A 116 -19.38 9.30 9.90
C ALA A 116 -20.03 8.79 8.61
N LEU A 117 -19.22 8.58 7.57
CA LEU A 117 -19.71 8.09 6.27
C LEU A 117 -20.01 6.59 6.27
N GLN A 118 -19.36 5.82 7.13
CA GLN A 118 -19.63 4.40 7.29
C GLN A 118 -19.54 4.02 8.77
N PRO A 119 -20.49 3.25 9.30
CA PRO A 119 -20.33 2.67 10.61
C PRO A 119 -19.22 1.61 10.53
N THR A 120 -18.09 1.91 11.14
CA THR A 120 -17.00 1.00 11.49
C THR A 120 -16.55 0.05 10.37
N GLY A 121 -15.66 0.53 9.52
CA GLY A 121 -14.86 -0.38 8.68
C GLY A 121 -13.93 -1.24 9.57
N THR A 122 -13.74 -2.48 9.19
CA THR A 122 -12.83 -3.47 9.83
C THR A 122 -11.35 -3.06 9.79
N ALA A 123 -11.01 -1.89 9.25
CA ALA A 123 -9.64 -1.47 8.92
C ALA A 123 -8.99 -0.48 9.90
N GLY A 124 -9.58 -0.24 11.07
CA GLY A 124 -8.98 0.68 12.07
C GLY A 124 -9.03 2.17 11.72
N TYR A 125 -9.63 2.55 10.59
CA TYR A 125 -9.88 3.92 10.18
C TYR A 125 -11.34 4.11 9.77
N ALA A 126 -11.93 5.26 10.13
CA ALA A 126 -13.25 5.68 9.68
C ALA A 126 -13.17 6.98 8.91
N TRP A 127 -14.01 7.13 7.90
CA TRP A 127 -14.17 8.35 7.14
C TRP A 127 -15.29 9.20 7.75
N PHE A 128 -14.99 10.48 7.86
CA PHE A 128 -15.91 11.49 8.36
C PHE A 128 -16.12 12.56 7.31
N ASN A 129 -17.35 13.06 7.23
CA ASN A 129 -17.74 14.15 6.38
C ASN A 129 -18.17 15.35 7.22
N SER A 130 -17.62 16.52 6.93
CA SER A 130 -18.07 17.81 7.44
C SER A 130 -18.62 18.61 6.25
N PRO A 131 -19.93 18.57 6.00
CA PRO A 131 -20.51 19.31 4.89
C PRO A 131 -20.30 20.82 5.07
N LEU A 132 -19.95 21.49 3.98
CA LEU A 132 -19.78 22.94 3.91
C LEU A 132 -20.75 23.52 2.88
N HIS A 133 -21.60 24.42 3.33
CA HIS A 133 -22.37 25.30 2.47
C HIS A 133 -21.60 26.60 2.25
N LEU A 134 -21.36 26.97 1.00
CA LEU A 134 -20.51 28.08 0.61
C LEU A 134 -21.25 29.01 -0.37
N GLN A 135 -21.40 30.26 -0.01
CA GLN A 135 -21.96 31.29 -0.87
C GLN A 135 -20.89 32.31 -1.21
N LEU A 136 -20.69 32.56 -2.50
CA LEU A 136 -19.71 33.50 -3.02
C LEU A 136 -20.39 34.56 -3.88
N ARG A 137 -19.93 35.81 -3.72
CA ARG A 137 -20.21 36.88 -4.66
C ARG A 137 -19.01 37.05 -5.57
N LEU A 138 -19.19 36.91 -6.86
CA LEU A 138 -18.13 36.82 -7.85
C LEU A 138 -18.26 37.91 -8.90
N VAL A 139 -17.14 38.30 -9.48
CA VAL A 139 -17.11 39.21 -10.63
C VAL A 139 -17.27 38.43 -11.93
N HIS A 140 -16.65 37.22 -11.98
CA HIS A 140 -16.62 36.39 -13.16
C HIS A 140 -16.74 34.89 -12.76
N GLU A 141 -17.29 34.06 -13.64
CA GLU A 141 -17.37 32.60 -13.42
C GLU A 141 -16.00 31.91 -13.22
N GLY A 142 -14.97 32.45 -13.86
CA GLY A 142 -13.59 31.97 -13.69
C GLY A 142 -13.07 32.10 -12.26
N ASP A 143 -13.58 33.06 -11.49
CA ASP A 143 -13.18 33.26 -10.09
C ASP A 143 -13.63 32.07 -9.22
N LEU A 144 -14.81 31.50 -9.51
CA LEU A 144 -15.29 30.30 -8.84
C LEU A 144 -14.36 29.11 -9.10
N LEU A 145 -14.00 28.88 -10.35
CA LEU A 145 -13.13 27.75 -10.70
C LEU A 145 -11.75 27.89 -10.07
N ASN A 146 -11.18 29.09 -10.09
CA ASN A 146 -9.90 29.38 -9.44
C ASN A 146 -9.98 29.19 -7.91
N PHE A 147 -11.09 29.60 -7.30
CA PHE A 147 -11.31 29.43 -5.87
C PHE A 147 -11.39 27.95 -5.49
N LEU A 148 -12.22 27.18 -6.18
CA LEU A 148 -12.40 25.75 -5.91
C LEU A 148 -11.13 24.95 -6.15
N ASP A 149 -10.41 25.20 -7.25
CA ASP A 149 -9.16 24.54 -7.57
C ASP A 149 -8.09 24.81 -6.51
N ARG A 150 -7.99 26.07 -6.06
CA ARG A 150 -7.05 26.44 -5.02
C ARG A 150 -7.43 25.84 -3.67
N LEU A 151 -8.72 25.85 -3.35
CA LEU A 151 -9.25 25.24 -2.13
C LEU A 151 -8.91 23.72 -2.10
N GLN A 152 -9.15 23.02 -3.17
CA GLN A 152 -8.85 21.59 -3.26
C GLN A 152 -7.35 21.27 -3.13
N ARG A 153 -6.47 22.14 -3.64
CA ARG A 153 -5.02 21.94 -3.57
C ARG A 153 -4.42 22.29 -2.21
N GLU A 154 -4.93 23.31 -1.55
CA GLU A 154 -4.34 23.84 -0.31
C GLU A 154 -5.05 23.37 0.96
N ALA A 155 -6.27 22.83 0.85
CA ALA A 155 -7.01 22.33 1.99
C ALA A 155 -6.31 21.12 2.63
N LYS A 156 -6.23 21.15 3.95
CA LYS A 156 -5.72 20.02 4.75
C LYS A 156 -6.85 19.01 5.02
N ALA A 157 -7.51 18.59 3.97
CA ALA A 157 -8.58 17.61 3.92
C ALA A 157 -8.85 17.24 2.46
N LEU A 158 -9.64 16.21 2.22
CA LEU A 158 -10.14 15.92 0.88
C LEU A 158 -11.43 16.69 0.64
N VAL A 159 -11.40 17.71 -0.21
CA VAL A 159 -12.55 18.55 -0.55
C VAL A 159 -13.19 18.04 -1.84
N ILE A 160 -14.46 17.66 -1.76
CA ILE A 160 -15.29 17.23 -2.88
C ILE A 160 -16.39 18.25 -3.11
N VAL A 161 -16.50 18.79 -4.30
CA VAL A 161 -17.60 19.68 -4.72
C VAL A 161 -18.79 18.81 -5.12
N ARG A 162 -19.89 18.90 -4.38
CA ARG A 162 -21.12 18.17 -4.69
C ARG A 162 -21.93 18.86 -5.76
N SER A 163 -22.19 20.13 -5.52
CA SER A 163 -22.94 20.96 -6.45
C SER A 163 -22.53 22.43 -6.31
N CYS A 164 -22.58 23.17 -7.41
CA CYS A 164 -22.48 24.62 -7.42
C CYS A 164 -23.52 25.18 -8.38
N LYS A 165 -24.30 26.15 -7.91
CA LYS A 165 -25.28 26.88 -8.70
C LYS A 165 -24.80 28.32 -8.86
N LEU A 166 -24.72 28.79 -10.10
CA LEU A 166 -24.42 30.17 -10.44
C LEU A 166 -25.72 30.86 -10.85
N ALA A 167 -25.96 32.04 -10.29
CA ALA A 167 -27.09 32.83 -10.59
C ALA A 167 -26.72 34.33 -10.66
N LEU A 168 -27.43 35.09 -11.48
CA LEU A 168 -27.34 36.52 -11.47
C LEU A 168 -27.96 37.06 -10.15
N PRO A 169 -27.38 38.10 -9.54
CA PRO A 169 -28.00 38.70 -8.39
C PRO A 169 -29.38 39.28 -8.77
N PRO A 170 -30.36 39.16 -7.87
CA PRO A 170 -31.72 39.66 -8.15
C PRO A 170 -31.81 41.18 -8.42
N ASP A 171 -30.81 41.92 -7.96
CA ASP A 171 -30.75 43.40 -8.08
C ASP A 171 -29.91 43.88 -9.28
N ALA A 172 -29.58 43.01 -10.22
CA ALA A 172 -28.74 43.35 -11.39
C ALA A 172 -29.41 44.34 -12.39
N SER A 173 -30.62 44.78 -12.11
CA SER A 173 -31.42 45.64 -12.99
C SER A 173 -31.46 47.13 -12.61
N GLY A 174 -30.71 47.58 -11.62
CA GLY A 174 -30.74 48.98 -11.23
C GLY A 174 -29.60 49.44 -10.37
N ASP A 175 -28.83 50.34 -10.89
CA ASP A 175 -27.78 51.19 -10.30
C ASP A 175 -26.37 50.60 -10.14
N HIS A 176 -25.48 51.36 -10.67
CA HIS A 176 -24.07 51.23 -10.98
C HIS A 176 -23.07 51.10 -9.82
N GLU A 177 -23.23 50.26 -8.84
CA GLU A 177 -22.16 50.09 -7.82
C GLU A 177 -21.93 48.70 -7.23
N THR A 178 -22.52 47.65 -7.78
CA THR A 178 -22.18 46.32 -7.31
C THR A 178 -21.10 45.66 -8.18
N THR A 179 -19.88 45.60 -7.65
CA THR A 179 -18.73 44.95 -8.28
C THR A 179 -18.94 43.45 -8.53
N ALA A 180 -19.98 42.82 -7.95
CA ALA A 180 -20.30 41.42 -8.09
C ALA A 180 -21.36 41.19 -9.16
N ALA A 181 -21.03 40.43 -10.21
CA ALA A 181 -21.92 40.10 -11.33
C ALA A 181 -22.64 38.76 -11.16
N LEU A 182 -22.16 37.89 -10.27
CA LEU A 182 -22.67 36.54 -10.09
C LEU A 182 -22.69 36.12 -8.62
N ASN A 183 -23.72 35.36 -8.24
CA ASN A 183 -23.76 34.62 -6.98
C ASN A 183 -23.53 33.15 -7.24
N ALA A 184 -22.59 32.53 -6.50
CA ALA A 184 -22.40 31.10 -6.47
C ALA A 184 -22.89 30.55 -5.14
N ASP A 185 -23.64 29.47 -5.19
CA ASP A 185 -24.12 28.69 -4.06
C ASP A 185 -23.62 27.26 -4.22
N CYS A 186 -22.70 26.86 -3.36
CA CYS A 186 -21.98 25.58 -3.49
C CYS A 186 -22.13 24.72 -2.24
N GLU A 187 -22.32 23.43 -2.47
CA GLU A 187 -22.25 22.39 -1.44
C GLU A 187 -20.98 21.57 -1.62
N LEU A 188 -20.18 21.53 -0.59
CA LEU A 188 -18.91 20.80 -0.57
C LEU A 188 -18.90 19.81 0.59
N ASP A 189 -18.25 18.66 0.35
CA ASP A 189 -17.93 17.72 1.41
C ASP A 189 -16.46 17.85 1.79
N TRP A 190 -16.20 18.01 3.07
CA TRP A 190 -14.87 18.09 3.62
C TRP A 190 -14.56 16.79 4.36
N LEU A 191 -13.77 15.91 3.71
CA LEU A 191 -13.54 14.55 4.17
C LEU A 191 -12.22 14.40 4.92
N THR A 192 -12.30 13.75 6.07
CA THR A 192 -11.14 13.34 6.88
C THR A 192 -11.23 11.88 7.26
N ALA A 193 -10.09 11.21 7.41
CA ALA A 193 -10.01 9.85 7.92
C ALA A 193 -9.38 9.87 9.32
N GLN A 194 -10.06 9.26 10.29
CA GLN A 194 -9.58 9.17 11.67
C GLN A 194 -9.31 7.71 12.04
N ARG A 195 -8.27 7.51 12.84
CA ARG A 195 -8.00 6.18 13.39
C ARG A 195 -9.02 5.86 14.46
N LEU A 196 -9.75 4.77 14.30
CA LEU A 196 -10.60 4.25 15.36
C LEU A 196 -9.71 3.72 16.49
N THR A 197 -9.61 4.49 17.55
CA THR A 197 -9.06 3.97 18.81
C THR A 197 -10.15 3.06 19.40
N GLY A 198 -9.98 1.74 19.23
CA GLY A 198 -10.85 0.78 19.89
C GLY A 198 -10.81 1.04 21.39
N LYS A 199 -11.93 1.48 21.97
CA LYS A 199 -12.13 1.33 23.41
C LYS A 199 -12.18 -0.17 23.65
N GLY A 200 -11.08 -0.71 24.23
CA GLY A 200 -11.07 -2.04 24.80
C GLY A 200 -12.01 -2.13 26.00
#